data_5e928c4f26233cddea1cb3082cdfada0
#
_entry.id   5e928c4f26233cddea1cb3082cdfada0
#
_cell.length_a   1.000
_cell.length_b   1.000
_cell.length_c   1.000
_cell.angle_alpha   90.00
_cell.angle_beta   90.00
_cell.angle_gamma   90.00
#
_symmetry.space_group_name_H-M   'P 1'
#
loop_
_entity.id
_entity.type
_entity.pdbx_description
1 polymer ?
#
loop_
_entity_poly.entity_id
_entity_poly.type
_entity_poly.pdbx_seq_one_letter_code
_entity_poly.pdbx_strand_id
1 'polypeptide(L)' 'MEATADLLKEGEKAKIAGLTEGQFSLKLAEMGCVPGTEIIRLYESSGGSTIAYRIDTYLLGLRKEEARLIQVEPIETVIP' A
#
# COMPACT_ATOMS: atom_id res chain seq x y z
N MET A 1 -6.50 6.91 14.15
CA MET A 1 -7.17 5.90 13.29
C MET A 1 -6.21 5.51 12.19
N GLU A 2 -5.90 4.23 12.12
CA GLU A 2 -4.93 3.76 11.13
C GLU A 2 -5.60 3.48 9.81
N ALA A 3 -4.99 3.97 8.73
CA ALA A 3 -5.40 3.62 7.39
C ALA A 3 -4.54 2.48 6.89
N THR A 4 -5.09 1.65 6.03
CA THR A 4 -4.36 0.55 5.41
C THR A 4 -4.40 0.72 3.90
N ALA A 5 -3.46 0.08 3.20
CA ALA A 5 -3.30 0.30 1.76
C ALA A 5 -4.54 -0.06 0.95
N ASP A 6 -5.33 -1.02 1.41
CA ASP A 6 -6.57 -1.39 0.71
C ASP A 6 -7.62 -0.28 0.71
N LEU A 7 -7.50 0.68 1.62
CA LEU A 7 -8.43 1.79 1.73
C LEU A 7 -8.02 3.02 0.91
N LEU A 8 -6.84 3.01 0.32
CA LEU A 8 -6.41 4.10 -0.54
C LEU A 8 -7.31 4.18 -1.77
N LYS A 9 -7.54 5.40 -2.23
CA LYS A 9 -8.29 5.63 -3.48
C LYS A 9 -7.34 5.55 -4.67
N GLU A 10 -7.88 5.28 -5.82
CA GLU A 10 -7.12 5.23 -7.06
C GLU A 10 -6.36 6.55 -7.25
N GLY A 11 -5.05 6.44 -7.47
CA GLY A 11 -4.17 7.60 -7.61
C GLY A 11 -3.69 8.21 -6.31
N GLU A 12 -4.20 7.74 -5.18
CA GLU A 12 -3.83 8.31 -3.89
C GLU A 12 -2.45 7.83 -3.45
N LYS A 13 -1.63 8.76 -2.97
CA LYS A 13 -0.30 8.50 -2.43
C LYS A 13 -0.32 8.45 -0.92
N ALA A 14 0.55 7.63 -0.37
CA ALA A 14 0.74 7.55 1.07
C ALA A 14 2.16 7.09 1.35
N LYS A 15 2.55 7.14 2.62
CA LYS A 15 3.79 6.51 3.07
C LYS A 15 3.44 5.29 3.88
N ILE A 16 4.22 4.24 3.71
CA ILE A 16 4.05 3.03 4.53
C ILE A 16 4.50 3.36 5.94
N ALA A 17 3.61 3.15 6.91
CA ALA A 17 3.90 3.39 8.32
C ALA A 17 4.40 2.12 9.00
N GLY A 18 3.94 0.96 8.55
CA GLY A 18 4.34 -0.32 9.11
C GLY A 18 3.54 -1.46 8.52
N LEU A 19 3.78 -2.65 9.03
CA LEU A 19 3.08 -3.84 8.63
C LEU A 19 2.44 -4.47 9.86
N THR A 20 1.22 -4.95 9.70
CA THR A 20 0.58 -5.75 10.74
C THR A 20 1.29 -7.10 10.76
N GLU A 21 1.70 -7.53 11.95
CA GLU A 21 2.35 -8.82 12.10
C GLU A 21 1.43 -9.95 11.66
N GLY A 22 2.00 -10.89 10.92
CA GLY A 22 1.26 -12.02 10.44
C GLY A 22 2.07 -12.83 9.45
N GLN A 23 1.39 -13.77 8.86
CA GLN A 23 1.96 -14.75 7.95
C GLN A 23 2.68 -14.14 6.75
N PHE A 24 2.22 -12.99 6.28
CA PHE A 24 2.74 -12.35 5.08
C PHE A 24 3.67 -11.17 5.35
N SER A 25 3.87 -10.80 6.61
CA SER A 25 4.60 -9.58 6.93
C SER A 25 6.05 -9.60 6.42
N LEU A 26 6.75 -10.71 6.60
CA LEU A 26 8.12 -10.84 6.13
C LEU A 26 8.18 -10.75 4.60
N LYS A 27 7.26 -11.42 3.93
CA LYS A 27 7.21 -11.39 2.48
C LYS A 27 6.96 -9.98 1.94
N LEU A 28 6.04 -9.26 2.57
CA LEU A 28 5.76 -7.88 2.17
C LEU A 28 6.97 -6.98 2.40
N ALA A 29 7.67 -7.16 3.52
CA ALA A 29 8.89 -6.41 3.79
C ALA A 29 9.98 -6.69 2.76
N GLU A 30 10.12 -7.94 2.37
CA GLU A 30 11.08 -8.34 1.33
C GLU A 30 10.74 -7.74 -0.03
N MET A 31 9.46 -7.47 -0.27
CA MET A 31 8.99 -6.83 -1.49
C MET A 31 9.07 -5.31 -1.44
N GLY A 32 9.70 -4.75 -0.41
CA GLY A 32 9.91 -3.31 -0.30
C GLY A 32 8.84 -2.55 0.49
N CYS A 33 7.89 -3.25 1.08
CA CYS A 33 6.84 -2.61 1.88
C CYS A 33 7.36 -2.30 3.29
N VAL A 34 8.26 -1.33 3.36
CA VAL A 34 8.91 -0.95 4.62
C VAL A 34 8.54 0.47 5.02
N PRO A 35 8.57 0.79 6.33
CA PRO A 35 8.20 2.12 6.79
C PRO A 35 8.99 3.22 6.07
N GLY A 36 8.30 4.28 5.70
CA GLY A 36 8.88 5.43 5.02
C GLY A 36 8.83 5.35 3.49
N THR A 37 8.50 4.19 2.94
CA THR A 37 8.42 4.02 1.50
C THR A 37 7.12 4.59 0.96
N GLU A 38 7.17 5.27 -0.19
CA GLU A 38 5.99 5.81 -0.83
C GLU A 38 5.20 4.70 -1.52
N ILE A 39 3.89 4.73 -1.36
CA ILE A 39 2.98 3.80 -2.01
C ILE A 39 1.86 4.58 -2.70
N ILE A 40 1.52 4.18 -3.91
CA ILE A 40 0.45 4.79 -4.69
C ILE A 40 -0.48 3.69 -5.16
N ARG A 41 -1.77 3.82 -4.89
CA ARG A 41 -2.75 2.90 -5.46
C ARG A 41 -3.01 3.30 -6.90
N LEU A 42 -2.81 2.39 -7.84
CA LEU A 42 -2.99 2.66 -9.27
C LEU A 42 -4.36 2.22 -9.78
N TYR A 43 -4.65 0.93 -9.72
CA TYR A 43 -5.93 0.41 -10.22
C TYR A 43 -6.19 -0.98 -9.67
N GLU A 44 -7.46 -1.41 -9.75
CA GLU A 44 -7.82 -2.78 -9.44
C GLU A 44 -7.86 -3.59 -10.72
N SER A 45 -7.50 -4.86 -10.62
CA SER A 45 -7.63 -5.78 -11.73
C SER A 45 -9.10 -6.06 -12.03
N SER A 46 -9.37 -6.54 -13.23
CA SER A 46 -10.69 -7.00 -13.61
C SER A 46 -11.17 -8.05 -12.60
N GLY A 47 -12.34 -7.83 -12.01
CA GLY A 47 -12.86 -8.70 -10.97
C GLY A 47 -12.50 -8.27 -9.56
N GLY A 48 -11.61 -7.28 -9.38
CA GLY A 48 -11.33 -6.69 -8.07
C GLY A 48 -10.52 -7.56 -7.11
N SER A 49 -9.89 -8.63 -7.59
CA SER A 49 -9.15 -9.54 -6.71
C SER A 49 -7.74 -9.05 -6.38
N THR A 50 -7.17 -8.24 -7.25
CA THR A 50 -5.80 -7.74 -7.10
C THR A 50 -5.79 -6.24 -7.34
N ILE A 51 -5.01 -5.54 -6.52
CA ILE A 51 -4.83 -4.09 -6.66
C ILE A 51 -3.38 -3.85 -7.06
N ALA A 52 -3.18 -3.04 -8.10
CA ALA A 52 -1.84 -2.66 -8.52
C ALA A 52 -1.41 -1.43 -7.72
N TYR A 53 -0.25 -1.53 -7.12
CA TYR A 53 0.38 -0.43 -6.40
C TYR A 53 1.72 -0.12 -7.01
N ARG A 54 2.09 1.14 -6.93
CA ARG A 54 3.48 1.53 -7.16
C ARG A 54 4.11 1.68 -5.79
N ILE A 55 5.16 0.91 -5.55
CA ILE A 55 5.89 0.95 -4.29
C ILE A 55 7.30 1.40 -4.63
N ASP A 56 7.68 2.59 -4.15
CA ASP A 56 8.92 3.25 -4.54
C ASP A 56 8.95 3.43 -6.06
N THR A 57 9.75 2.67 -6.79
CA THR A 57 9.92 2.81 -8.24
C THR A 57 9.38 1.63 -9.04
N TYR A 58 8.73 0.67 -8.41
CA TYR A 58 8.27 -0.51 -9.13
C TYR A 58 6.79 -0.82 -8.87
N LEU A 59 6.23 -1.64 -9.73
CA LEU A 59 4.82 -2.04 -9.63
C LEU A 59 4.70 -3.34 -8.87
N LEU A 60 3.69 -3.43 -8.03
CA LEU A 60 3.41 -4.62 -7.25
C LEU A 60 1.92 -4.87 -7.21
N GLY A 61 1.51 -6.08 -7.55
CA GLY A 61 0.11 -6.49 -7.41
C GLY A 61 -0.10 -7.15 -6.06
N LEU A 62 -1.09 -6.68 -5.31
CA LEU A 62 -1.42 -7.23 -4.00
C LEU A 62 -2.87 -7.61 -3.95
N ARG A 63 -3.17 -8.70 -3.28
CA ARG A 63 -4.56 -9.05 -2.96
C ARG A 63 -5.05 -8.13 -1.85
N LYS A 64 -6.36 -7.94 -1.76
CA LYS A 64 -6.93 -7.06 -0.73
C LYS A 64 -6.53 -7.48 0.68
N GLU A 65 -6.51 -8.78 0.96
CA GLU A 65 -6.09 -9.28 2.26
C GLU A 65 -4.62 -9.00 2.57
N GLU A 66 -3.77 -8.91 1.55
CA GLU A 66 -2.37 -8.51 1.72
C GLU A 66 -2.25 -7.01 1.93
N ALA A 67 -2.99 -6.23 1.15
CA ALA A 67 -2.97 -4.76 1.27
C ALA A 67 -3.48 -4.29 2.63
N ARG A 68 -4.39 -5.02 3.25
CA ARG A 68 -4.89 -4.73 4.59
C ARG A 68 -3.82 -4.77 5.66
N LEU A 69 -2.73 -5.48 5.41
CA LEU A 69 -1.63 -5.62 6.37
C LEU A 69 -0.66 -4.45 6.32
N ILE A 70 -0.76 -3.60 5.29
CA ILE A 70 0.13 -2.47 5.12
C ILE A 70 -0.53 -1.24 5.72
N GLN A 71 0.02 -0.76 6.82
CA GLN A 71 -0.43 0.46 7.47
C GLN A 71 0.19 1.64 6.74
N VAL A 72 -0.62 2.64 6.44
CA VAL A 72 -0.16 3.80 5.67
C VAL A 72 -0.54 5.10 6.35
N GLU A 73 0.24 6.13 6.06
CA GLU A 73 -0.04 7.50 6.46
C GLU A 73 -0.26 8.31 5.20
N PRO A 74 -1.42 8.95 5.04
CA PRO A 74 -1.67 9.79 3.88
C PRO A 74 -0.63 10.90 3.80
N ILE A 75 -0.17 11.18 2.60
CA ILE A 75 0.76 12.29 2.38
C ILE A 75 -0.10 13.54 2.27
N GLU A 76 0.10 14.50 3.18
CA GLU A 76 -0.61 15.75 3.11
C GLU A 76 -0.15 16.53 1.89
N THR A 77 -1.10 16.86 1.05
CA THR A 77 -0.83 17.77 -0.05
C THR A 77 -1.00 19.17 0.51
N VAL A 78 0.10 19.85 0.72
CA VAL A 78 0.05 21.26 1.08
C VAL A 78 -0.20 22.04 -0.20
N ILE A 79 -1.39 22.58 -0.31
CA ILE A 79 -1.71 23.45 -1.42
C ILE A 79 -1.36 24.86 -0.96
N PRO A 80 -0.37 25.51 -1.57
CA PRO A 80 0.00 26.86 -1.19
C PRO A 80 -1.10 27.86 -1.49
#